data_048a6a03b9cd5d09e60486618a7868a8
#
_entry.id   048a6a03b9cd5d09e60486618a7868a8
#
_cell.length_a   1.000
_cell.length_b   1.000
_cell.length_c   1.000
_cell.angle_alpha   90.00
_cell.angle_beta   90.00
_cell.angle_gamma   90.00
#
_symmetry.space_group_name_H-M   'P 1'
#
loop_
_entity.id
_entity.type
_entity.pdbx_description
1 polymer ?
#
loop_
_entity_poly.entity_id
_entity_poly.type
_entity_poly.pdbx_seq_one_letter_code
_entity_poly.pdbx_strand_id
1 'polypeptide(L)'
;MQLVNADRWETEAPPPAAEVDFSIHVSTRVERWLQAAVVPSALVVACLAAWVQHRWIVGAPSAPLAVFVLPALLGVSAGSVIAWLLVARRSAEARATIDQLTRLKNRAAMNSSLGSEIERSERYGGAFGLVVFDVDHFKGINDNYGHATGDVVLLHIAETINRVIRRTDVFGRWGGDEFVLIAPGTGAAGCRALAEKIRMAVERTPAPGGMVATISVGVAGFVRGDSGASLLARADEALYEAKRGGRNRSAATRCLRSTGTFNEV
;
A
#
# COMPACT_ATOMS: atom_id res chain seq x y z
N MET A 1 -24.61 -9.31 -31.47
CA MET A 1 -23.22 -9.61 -31.09
C MET A 1 -22.42 -8.35 -31.38
N GLN A 2 -22.46 -7.40 -30.44
CA GLN A 2 -21.79 -6.10 -30.59
C GLN A 2 -20.46 -6.17 -29.85
N LEU A 3 -19.39 -5.95 -30.61
CA LEU A 3 -18.04 -5.80 -30.09
C LEU A 3 -17.97 -4.50 -29.28
N VAL A 4 -17.72 -4.63 -27.99
CA VAL A 4 -17.49 -3.51 -27.08
C VAL A 4 -16.10 -2.94 -27.40
N ASN A 5 -16.10 -1.69 -27.82
CA ASN A 5 -14.93 -0.90 -28.16
C ASN A 5 -13.96 -0.79 -26.98
N ALA A 6 -12.78 -1.42 -27.09
CA ALA A 6 -11.74 -1.47 -26.06
C ALA A 6 -10.78 -0.26 -26.07
N ASP A 7 -11.05 0.76 -26.91
CA ASP A 7 -10.01 1.74 -27.27
C ASP A 7 -10.12 3.13 -26.62
N ARG A 8 -10.84 3.27 -25.50
CA ARG A 8 -11.10 4.63 -24.94
C ARG A 8 -10.09 5.14 -23.91
N TRP A 9 -9.05 4.37 -23.56
CA TRP A 9 -8.09 4.76 -22.52
C TRP A 9 -6.63 4.88 -23.00
N GLU A 10 -6.41 4.88 -24.33
CA GLU A 10 -5.05 4.91 -24.92
C GLU A 10 -4.43 6.29 -25.14
N THR A 11 -5.10 7.39 -24.81
CA THR A 11 -4.64 8.74 -25.20
C THR A 11 -4.24 9.68 -24.07
N GLU A 12 -4.23 9.28 -22.81
CA GLU A 12 -3.65 10.13 -21.76
C GLU A 12 -2.25 9.65 -21.40
N ALA A 13 -1.26 10.47 -21.79
CA ALA A 13 0.10 10.32 -21.27
C ALA A 13 0.06 10.34 -19.74
N PRO A 14 0.81 9.47 -19.04
CA PRO A 14 0.88 9.50 -17.59
C PRO A 14 1.32 10.90 -17.16
N PRO A 15 0.68 11.50 -16.14
CA PRO A 15 1.15 12.76 -15.58
C PRO A 15 2.62 12.59 -15.19
N PRO A 16 3.45 13.64 -15.33
CA PRO A 16 4.84 13.59 -14.91
C PRO A 16 4.87 13.07 -13.47
N ALA A 17 5.78 12.16 -13.20
CA ALA A 17 5.95 11.56 -11.87
C ALA A 17 6.06 12.71 -10.86
N ALA A 18 4.93 13.04 -10.24
CA ALA A 18 4.90 13.92 -9.09
C ALA A 18 5.80 13.23 -8.08
N GLU A 19 6.80 13.95 -7.58
CA GLU A 19 7.57 13.56 -6.42
C GLU A 19 6.57 13.12 -5.34
N VAL A 20 6.34 11.83 -5.27
CA VAL A 20 5.55 11.25 -4.20
C VAL A 20 6.48 11.30 -3.00
N ASP A 21 6.42 12.44 -2.33
CA ASP A 21 6.97 12.59 -0.99
C ASP A 21 6.26 11.56 -0.11
N PHE A 22 6.88 10.39 0.04
CA PHE A 22 6.45 9.28 0.87
C PHE A 22 6.57 9.58 2.36
N SER A 23 6.84 10.84 2.72
CA SER A 23 6.80 11.28 4.10
C SER A 23 5.36 11.33 4.58
N ILE A 24 5.18 10.79 5.74
CA ILE A 24 4.10 10.84 6.76
C ILE A 24 3.23 12.13 6.79
N HIS A 25 3.40 13.09 5.89
CA HIS A 25 2.77 14.42 5.91
C HIS A 25 1.29 14.48 5.52
N VAL A 26 0.75 13.49 4.81
CA VAL A 26 -0.70 13.48 4.49
C VAL A 26 -1.53 13.21 5.76
N SER A 27 -1.02 12.40 6.69
CA SER A 27 -1.67 12.07 7.95
C SER A 27 -1.83 13.29 8.87
N THR A 28 -0.82 14.13 8.97
CA THR A 28 -0.82 15.26 9.95
C THR A 28 -1.75 16.43 9.58
N ARG A 29 -2.08 16.62 8.33
CA ARG A 29 -3.08 17.63 7.91
C ARG A 29 -4.49 17.16 8.20
N VAL A 30 -4.82 15.94 7.85
CA VAL A 30 -6.16 15.36 8.10
C VAL A 30 -6.40 15.22 9.60
N GLU A 31 -5.39 14.84 10.38
CA GLU A 31 -5.47 14.80 11.85
C GLU A 31 -5.71 16.18 12.47
N ARG A 32 -5.01 17.19 12.00
CA ARG A 32 -5.25 18.59 12.43
C ARG A 32 -6.63 19.10 12.06
N TRP A 33 -7.14 18.77 10.86
CA TRP A 33 -8.50 19.14 10.46
C TRP A 33 -9.56 18.41 11.26
N LEU A 34 -9.37 17.12 11.58
CA LEU A 34 -10.27 16.36 12.43
C LEU A 34 -10.28 16.89 13.87
N GLN A 35 -9.11 17.18 14.43
CA GLN A 35 -9.03 17.81 15.75
C GLN A 35 -9.65 19.21 15.76
N ALA A 36 -9.42 20.00 14.71
CA ALA A 36 -10.01 21.33 14.56
C ALA A 36 -11.52 21.30 14.33
N ALA A 37 -12.10 20.23 13.82
CA ALA A 37 -13.54 20.11 13.55
C ALA A 37 -14.31 19.41 14.68
N VAL A 38 -13.73 18.40 15.33
CA VAL A 38 -14.40 17.60 16.38
C VAL A 38 -14.60 18.40 17.66
N VAL A 39 -13.61 19.19 18.08
CA VAL A 39 -13.73 19.99 19.29
C VAL A 39 -14.79 21.09 19.16
N PRO A 40 -14.82 21.91 18.10
CA PRO A 40 -15.88 22.89 17.91
C PRO A 40 -17.27 22.27 17.74
N SER A 41 -17.41 21.15 17.05
CA SER A 41 -18.71 20.49 16.86
C SER A 41 -19.27 19.95 18.18
N ALA A 42 -18.42 19.37 19.03
CA ALA A 42 -18.81 18.94 20.38
C ALA A 42 -19.26 20.11 21.25
N LEU A 43 -18.57 21.24 21.14
CA LEU A 43 -18.93 22.49 21.86
C LEU A 43 -20.28 23.04 21.36
N VAL A 44 -20.52 23.05 20.07
CA VAL A 44 -21.81 23.49 19.47
C VAL A 44 -22.95 22.57 19.94
N VAL A 45 -22.77 21.26 19.92
CA VAL A 45 -23.78 20.31 20.41
C VAL A 45 -24.05 20.52 21.91
N ALA A 46 -23.01 20.72 22.71
CA ALA A 46 -23.15 20.98 24.12
C ALA A 46 -23.88 22.33 24.43
N CYS A 47 -23.58 23.39 23.69
CA CYS A 47 -24.26 24.66 23.78
C CYS A 47 -25.73 24.59 23.34
N LEU A 48 -26.03 23.83 22.26
CA LEU A 48 -27.41 23.58 21.81
C LEU A 48 -28.20 22.78 22.86
N ALA A 49 -27.59 21.75 23.42
CA ALA A 49 -28.22 20.98 24.52
C ALA A 49 -28.50 21.82 25.73
N ALA A 50 -27.54 22.67 26.15
CA ALA A 50 -27.72 23.63 27.26
C ALA A 50 -28.82 24.66 26.98
N TRP A 51 -28.88 25.17 25.73
CA TRP A 51 -29.92 26.13 25.30
C TRP A 51 -31.31 25.48 25.32
N VAL A 52 -31.46 24.24 24.81
CA VAL A 52 -32.72 23.48 24.84
C VAL A 52 -33.14 23.23 26.31
N GLN A 53 -32.22 22.79 27.15
CA GLN A 53 -32.45 22.54 28.55
C GLN A 53 -32.88 23.83 29.30
N HIS A 54 -32.22 24.95 29.04
CA HIS A 54 -32.59 26.23 29.58
C HIS A 54 -34.01 26.67 29.15
N ARG A 55 -34.33 26.53 27.86
CA ARG A 55 -35.61 26.99 27.29
C ARG A 55 -36.80 26.18 27.80
N TRP A 56 -36.62 24.87 28.06
CA TRP A 56 -37.71 23.94 28.35
C TRP A 56 -37.85 23.53 29.81
N ILE A 57 -36.76 23.53 30.57
CA ILE A 57 -36.76 22.96 31.92
C ILE A 57 -36.69 24.05 33.00
N VAL A 58 -35.97 25.14 32.77
CA VAL A 58 -35.67 26.06 33.86
C VAL A 58 -36.56 27.30 33.90
N GLY A 59 -37.16 27.76 32.80
CA GLY A 59 -38.14 28.89 32.78
C GLY A 59 -37.79 30.15 33.61
N ALA A 60 -36.63 30.14 34.27
CA ALA A 60 -36.19 31.14 35.21
C ALA A 60 -35.17 32.11 34.58
N PRO A 61 -35.27 33.43 34.81
CA PRO A 61 -34.41 34.42 34.19
C PRO A 61 -32.93 34.40 34.66
N SER A 62 -32.60 33.59 35.66
CA SER A 62 -31.25 33.45 36.19
C SER A 62 -30.84 32.01 36.35
N ALA A 63 -30.59 31.33 35.17
CA ALA A 63 -30.01 29.99 35.26
C ALA A 63 -28.57 30.05 35.78
N PRO A 64 -28.19 29.23 36.77
CA PRO A 64 -26.82 29.22 37.29
C PRO A 64 -25.87 28.79 36.17
N LEU A 65 -24.69 29.41 36.09
CA LEU A 65 -23.61 29.10 35.11
C LEU A 65 -23.34 27.58 34.93
N ALA A 66 -23.58 26.80 36.00
CA ALA A 66 -23.42 25.36 36.00
C ALA A 66 -24.25 24.64 34.89
N VAL A 67 -25.41 25.21 34.50
CA VAL A 67 -26.28 24.64 33.44
C VAL A 67 -25.60 24.66 32.06
N PHE A 68 -24.69 25.61 31.83
CA PHE A 68 -23.95 25.76 30.60
C PHE A 68 -22.57 25.11 30.68
N VAL A 69 -21.91 25.21 31.82
CA VAL A 69 -20.54 24.70 31.99
C VAL A 69 -20.49 23.19 32.01
N LEU A 70 -21.41 22.49 32.64
CA LEU A 70 -21.39 21.04 32.73
C LEU A 70 -21.56 20.35 31.41
N PRO A 71 -22.57 20.68 30.54
CA PRO A 71 -22.68 20.12 29.22
C PRO A 71 -21.48 20.46 28.30
N ALA A 72 -20.92 21.67 28.42
CA ALA A 72 -19.73 22.08 27.68
C ALA A 72 -18.51 21.23 28.07
N LEU A 73 -18.27 21.01 29.34
CA LEU A 73 -17.17 20.14 29.82
C LEU A 73 -17.37 18.67 29.36
N LEU A 74 -18.60 18.16 29.43
CA LEU A 74 -18.92 16.82 28.95
C LEU A 74 -18.70 16.72 27.45
N GLY A 75 -19.08 17.71 26.65
CA GLY A 75 -18.85 17.74 25.21
C GLY A 75 -17.37 17.78 24.86
N VAL A 76 -16.59 18.61 25.53
CA VAL A 76 -15.13 18.68 25.32
C VAL A 76 -14.45 17.39 25.73
N SER A 77 -14.82 16.78 26.84
CA SER A 77 -14.25 15.52 27.30
C SER A 77 -14.59 14.35 26.36
N ALA A 78 -15.84 14.24 25.92
CA ALA A 78 -16.26 13.24 24.94
C ALA A 78 -15.54 13.40 23.61
N GLY A 79 -15.44 14.64 23.09
CA GLY A 79 -14.69 14.95 21.88
C GLY A 79 -13.21 14.58 21.97
N SER A 80 -12.59 14.87 23.10
CA SER A 80 -11.18 14.53 23.37
C SER A 80 -10.95 13.01 23.41
N VAL A 81 -11.85 12.27 24.05
CA VAL A 81 -11.79 10.79 24.10
C VAL A 81 -11.97 10.20 22.69
N ILE A 82 -12.93 10.69 21.91
CA ILE A 82 -13.13 10.23 20.54
C ILE A 82 -11.89 10.51 19.68
N ALA A 83 -11.34 11.72 19.77
CA ALA A 83 -10.13 12.10 19.04
C ALA A 83 -8.94 11.20 19.44
N TRP A 84 -8.76 10.94 20.74
CA TRP A 84 -7.72 10.04 21.24
C TRP A 84 -7.90 8.60 20.75
N LEU A 85 -9.14 8.07 20.77
CA LEU A 85 -9.45 6.73 20.27
C LEU A 85 -9.15 6.62 18.78
N LEU A 86 -9.50 7.64 17.98
CA LEU A 86 -9.19 7.65 16.55
C LEU A 86 -7.68 7.67 16.28
N VAL A 87 -6.93 8.47 17.03
CA VAL A 87 -5.46 8.50 16.94
C VAL A 87 -4.84 7.17 17.40
N ALA A 88 -5.33 6.63 18.53
CA ALA A 88 -4.86 5.35 19.04
C ALA A 88 -5.14 4.18 18.08
N ARG A 89 -6.32 4.16 17.47
CA ARG A 89 -6.68 3.18 16.44
C ARG A 89 -5.75 3.27 15.22
N ARG A 90 -5.52 4.48 14.70
CA ARG A 90 -4.60 4.69 13.55
C ARG A 90 -3.17 4.28 13.88
N SER A 91 -2.68 4.60 15.07
CA SER A 91 -1.35 4.18 15.50
C SER A 91 -1.25 2.67 15.72
N ALA A 92 -2.32 1.99 16.11
CA ALA A 92 -2.38 0.54 16.18
C ALA A 92 -2.38 -0.09 14.77
N GLU A 93 -3.16 0.45 13.83
CA GLU A 93 -3.17 0.05 12.42
C GLU A 93 -1.80 0.28 11.75
N ALA A 94 -1.13 1.41 12.04
CA ALA A 94 0.21 1.69 11.54
C ALA A 94 1.30 0.77 12.14
N ARG A 95 1.08 0.20 13.33
CA ARG A 95 1.97 -0.80 13.95
C ARG A 95 1.70 -2.22 13.47
N ALA A 96 0.56 -2.47 12.84
CA ALA A 96 0.32 -3.76 12.22
C ALA A 96 1.38 -3.99 11.14
N THR A 97 2.04 -5.11 11.16
CA THR A 97 3.09 -5.48 10.20
C THR A 97 2.63 -6.53 9.21
N ILE A 98 1.42 -7.04 9.40
CA ILE A 98 0.86 -8.16 8.66
C ILE A 98 -0.44 -7.73 7.96
N ASP A 99 -0.60 -8.12 6.71
CA ASP A 99 -1.84 -7.99 5.95
C ASP A 99 -2.89 -8.97 6.48
N GLN A 100 -4.11 -8.48 6.71
CA GLN A 100 -5.14 -9.27 7.37
C GLN A 100 -5.68 -10.42 6.51
N LEU A 101 -5.72 -10.23 5.20
CA LEU A 101 -6.19 -11.24 4.26
C LEU A 101 -5.13 -12.32 4.02
N THR A 102 -3.97 -11.92 3.52
CA THR A 102 -2.95 -12.85 3.03
C THR A 102 -1.99 -13.35 4.10
N ARG A 103 -2.00 -12.73 5.29
CA ARG A 103 -1.04 -12.99 6.38
C ARG A 103 0.42 -12.75 6.02
N LEU A 104 0.67 -12.12 4.90
CA LEU A 104 1.99 -11.65 4.49
C LEU A 104 2.37 -10.37 5.21
N LYS A 105 3.63 -9.94 5.07
CA LYS A 105 4.01 -8.57 5.47
C LYS A 105 3.17 -7.56 4.69
N ASN A 106 2.71 -6.53 5.39
CA ASN A 106 2.02 -5.42 4.75
C ASN A 106 3.02 -4.38 4.21
N ARG A 107 2.52 -3.35 3.54
CA ARG A 107 3.32 -2.27 2.94
C ARG A 107 4.29 -1.62 3.93
N ALA A 108 3.87 -1.37 5.17
CA ALA A 108 4.73 -0.75 6.19
C ALA A 108 5.90 -1.65 6.56
N ALA A 109 5.64 -2.95 6.77
CA ALA A 109 6.67 -3.93 7.07
C ALA A 109 7.61 -4.19 5.89
N MET A 110 7.09 -4.15 4.66
CA MET A 110 7.90 -4.27 3.44
C MET A 110 8.83 -3.07 3.26
N ASN A 111 8.35 -1.84 3.48
CA ASN A 111 9.19 -0.64 3.45
C ASN A 111 10.33 -0.71 4.47
N SER A 112 10.04 -1.13 5.70
CA SER A 112 11.05 -1.32 6.74
C SER A 112 12.08 -2.39 6.33
N SER A 113 11.62 -3.51 5.77
CA SER A 113 12.50 -4.59 5.30
C SER A 113 13.37 -4.13 4.14
N LEU A 114 12.84 -3.33 3.21
CA LEU A 114 13.58 -2.76 2.09
C LEU A 114 14.66 -1.79 2.57
N GLY A 115 14.33 -0.89 3.50
CA GLY A 115 15.31 0.02 4.12
C GLY A 115 16.47 -0.75 4.77
N SER A 116 16.16 -1.76 5.56
CA SER A 116 17.19 -2.60 6.22
C SER A 116 18.08 -3.34 5.21
N GLU A 117 17.52 -3.82 4.09
CA GLU A 117 18.30 -4.51 3.06
C GLU A 117 19.18 -3.55 2.27
N ILE A 118 18.72 -2.31 2.00
CA ILE A 118 19.53 -1.25 1.40
C ILE A 118 20.71 -0.92 2.31
N GLU A 119 20.46 -0.63 3.59
CA GLU A 119 21.52 -0.32 4.57
C GLU A 119 22.55 -1.45 4.68
N ARG A 120 22.06 -2.71 4.68
CA ARG A 120 22.92 -3.89 4.72
C ARG A 120 23.83 -3.97 3.47
N SER A 121 23.23 -3.76 2.29
CA SER A 121 23.94 -3.85 1.01
C SER A 121 24.91 -2.69 0.81
N GLU A 122 24.59 -1.50 1.29
CA GLU A 122 25.49 -0.35 1.30
C GLU A 122 26.72 -0.59 2.19
N ARG A 123 26.52 -1.15 3.37
CA ARG A 123 27.56 -1.35 4.38
C ARG A 123 28.51 -2.50 4.05
N TYR A 124 27.95 -3.63 3.66
CA TYR A 124 28.71 -4.89 3.54
C TYR A 124 28.98 -5.28 2.08
N GLY A 125 28.44 -4.57 1.13
CA GLY A 125 28.35 -5.02 -0.25
C GLY A 125 27.32 -6.14 -0.37
N GLY A 126 26.91 -6.44 -1.55
CA GLY A 126 25.96 -7.51 -1.83
C GLY A 126 24.92 -7.06 -2.83
N ALA A 127 24.52 -8.00 -3.67
CA ALA A 127 23.45 -7.78 -4.61
C ALA A 127 22.14 -8.20 -3.97
N PHE A 128 21.08 -7.44 -4.21
CA PHE A 128 19.70 -7.89 -4.00
C PHE A 128 18.81 -7.32 -5.10
N GLY A 129 17.64 -7.86 -5.26
CA GLY A 129 16.66 -7.34 -6.20
C GLY A 129 15.29 -7.17 -5.56
N LEU A 130 14.55 -6.27 -6.16
CA LEU A 130 13.16 -5.99 -5.88
C LEU A 130 12.30 -6.51 -7.02
N VAL A 131 11.24 -7.22 -6.70
CA VAL A 131 10.28 -7.75 -7.65
C VAL A 131 8.90 -7.28 -7.25
N VAL A 132 8.21 -6.61 -8.14
CA VAL A 132 6.84 -6.13 -7.96
C VAL A 132 5.91 -6.96 -8.83
N PHE A 133 4.79 -7.37 -8.27
CA PHE A 133 3.78 -8.19 -8.94
C PHE A 133 2.43 -7.50 -8.91
N ASP A 134 1.65 -7.70 -9.95
CA ASP A 134 0.27 -7.24 -10.02
C ASP A 134 -0.58 -8.32 -10.70
N VAL A 135 -1.76 -8.56 -10.13
CA VAL A 135 -2.67 -9.59 -10.64
C VAL A 135 -3.41 -9.08 -11.86
N ASP A 136 -3.16 -9.72 -13.00
CA ASP A 136 -3.75 -9.32 -14.27
C ASP A 136 -5.28 -9.39 -14.23
N HIS A 137 -5.91 -8.30 -14.67
CA HIS A 137 -7.37 -8.19 -14.77
C HIS A 137 -8.14 -8.42 -13.46
N PHE A 138 -7.51 -8.18 -12.29
CA PHE A 138 -8.11 -8.44 -10.97
C PHE A 138 -9.46 -7.74 -10.77
N LYS A 139 -9.60 -6.49 -11.25
CA LYS A 139 -10.88 -5.81 -11.24
C LYS A 139 -11.97 -6.61 -11.97
N GLY A 140 -11.65 -7.17 -13.13
CA GLY A 140 -12.59 -8.02 -13.87
C GLY A 140 -13.00 -9.27 -13.11
N ILE A 141 -12.09 -9.86 -12.32
CA ILE A 141 -12.41 -10.99 -11.43
C ILE A 141 -13.43 -10.54 -10.38
N ASN A 142 -13.19 -9.41 -9.71
CA ASN A 142 -14.12 -8.88 -8.71
C ASN A 142 -15.49 -8.52 -9.31
N ASP A 143 -15.50 -7.87 -10.47
CA ASP A 143 -16.72 -7.40 -11.12
C ASP A 143 -17.60 -8.59 -11.61
N ASN A 144 -16.99 -9.69 -12.07
CA ASN A 144 -17.72 -10.84 -12.59
C ASN A 144 -18.06 -11.89 -11.54
N TYR A 145 -17.23 -12.07 -10.49
CA TYR A 145 -17.35 -13.17 -9.53
C TYR A 145 -17.48 -12.71 -8.08
N GLY A 146 -17.45 -11.39 -7.84
CA GLY A 146 -17.55 -10.79 -6.51
C GLY A 146 -16.24 -10.76 -5.74
N HIS A 147 -16.16 -9.84 -4.75
CA HIS A 147 -14.95 -9.61 -3.94
C HIS A 147 -14.48 -10.85 -3.16
N ALA A 148 -15.42 -11.67 -2.68
CA ALA A 148 -15.06 -12.89 -1.97
C ALA A 148 -14.25 -13.86 -2.85
N THR A 149 -14.57 -13.96 -4.13
CA THR A 149 -13.79 -14.74 -5.10
C THR A 149 -12.42 -14.10 -5.37
N GLY A 150 -12.38 -12.77 -5.49
CA GLY A 150 -11.11 -12.04 -5.59
C GLY A 150 -10.19 -12.30 -4.41
N ASP A 151 -10.72 -12.30 -3.19
CA ASP A 151 -9.96 -12.61 -1.98
C ASP A 151 -9.37 -14.03 -2.01
N VAL A 152 -10.15 -15.02 -2.47
CA VAL A 152 -9.67 -16.40 -2.65
C VAL A 152 -8.53 -16.46 -3.68
N VAL A 153 -8.64 -15.71 -4.78
CA VAL A 153 -7.57 -15.63 -5.80
C VAL A 153 -6.29 -15.02 -5.21
N LEU A 154 -6.40 -13.93 -4.45
CA LEU A 154 -5.25 -13.31 -3.79
C LEU A 154 -4.56 -14.24 -2.79
N LEU A 155 -5.33 -14.95 -1.97
CA LEU A 155 -4.80 -15.97 -1.05
C LEU A 155 -4.07 -17.07 -1.80
N HIS A 156 -4.66 -17.58 -2.87
CA HIS A 156 -4.08 -18.65 -3.69
C HIS A 156 -2.75 -18.21 -4.35
N ILE A 157 -2.70 -16.99 -4.89
CA ILE A 157 -1.48 -16.42 -5.47
C ILE A 157 -0.40 -16.28 -4.39
N ALA A 158 -0.75 -15.74 -3.22
CA ALA A 158 0.17 -15.57 -2.10
C ALA A 158 0.79 -16.91 -1.66
N GLU A 159 -0.03 -17.95 -1.51
CA GLU A 159 0.43 -19.29 -1.18
C GLU A 159 1.31 -19.89 -2.27
N THR A 160 0.94 -19.73 -3.53
CA THR A 160 1.70 -20.24 -4.67
C THR A 160 3.07 -19.60 -4.74
N ILE A 161 3.18 -18.28 -4.55
CA ILE A 161 4.45 -17.57 -4.50
C ILE A 161 5.29 -18.04 -3.30
N ASN A 162 4.70 -18.16 -2.12
CA ASN A 162 5.42 -18.64 -0.91
C ASN A 162 6.04 -20.03 -1.07
N ARG A 163 5.48 -20.91 -1.90
CA ARG A 163 6.05 -22.23 -2.19
C ARG A 163 7.26 -22.17 -3.12
N VAL A 164 7.42 -21.09 -3.87
CA VAL A 164 8.47 -20.92 -4.89
C VAL A 164 9.70 -20.19 -4.36
N ILE A 165 9.50 -19.25 -3.45
CA ILE A 165 10.53 -18.37 -2.90
C ILE A 165 11.34 -19.06 -1.79
N ARG A 166 12.52 -18.50 -1.46
CA ARG A 166 13.39 -19.00 -0.40
C ARG A 166 12.97 -18.41 0.95
N ARG A 167 13.37 -19.07 2.05
CA ARG A 167 13.15 -18.54 3.40
C ARG A 167 13.86 -17.21 3.69
N THR A 168 14.90 -16.89 2.92
CA THR A 168 15.64 -15.62 3.01
C THR A 168 14.95 -14.50 2.27
N ASP A 169 14.05 -14.82 1.35
CA ASP A 169 13.32 -13.83 0.58
C ASP A 169 12.21 -13.22 1.46
N VAL A 170 11.98 -11.93 1.30
CA VAL A 170 10.97 -11.19 2.06
C VAL A 170 9.82 -10.86 1.14
N PHE A 171 8.65 -11.42 1.43
CA PHE A 171 7.47 -11.29 0.59
C PHE A 171 6.32 -10.61 1.35
N GLY A 172 5.60 -9.72 0.66
CA GLY A 172 4.50 -8.97 1.25
C GLY A 172 3.48 -8.47 0.24
N ARG A 173 2.31 -8.09 0.75
CA ARG A 173 1.26 -7.43 -0.01
C ARG A 173 1.45 -5.92 0.10
N TRP A 174 1.56 -5.27 -1.07
CA TRP A 174 1.82 -3.84 -1.16
C TRP A 174 0.54 -3.01 -1.13
N GLY A 175 -0.49 -3.49 -1.77
CA GLY A 175 -1.82 -2.88 -1.85
C GLY A 175 -2.79 -3.81 -2.55
N GLY A 176 -4.04 -3.52 -2.66
CA GLY A 176 -5.07 -4.23 -3.41
C GLY A 176 -4.67 -5.60 -3.99
N ASP A 177 -4.25 -5.60 -5.23
CA ASP A 177 -3.79 -6.74 -6.03
C ASP A 177 -2.26 -6.74 -6.26
N GLU A 178 -1.52 -5.86 -5.57
CA GLU A 178 -0.08 -5.70 -5.70
C GLU A 178 0.69 -6.44 -4.61
N PHE A 179 1.78 -7.11 -4.99
CA PHE A 179 2.71 -7.78 -4.09
C PHE A 179 4.14 -7.36 -4.38
N VAL A 180 4.98 -7.42 -3.36
CA VAL A 180 6.40 -7.08 -3.46
C VAL A 180 7.26 -8.17 -2.83
N LEU A 181 8.38 -8.49 -3.48
CA LEU A 181 9.37 -9.44 -3.02
C LEU A 181 10.76 -8.79 -3.01
N ILE A 182 11.45 -8.89 -1.90
CA ILE A 182 12.86 -8.54 -1.76
C ILE A 182 13.64 -9.85 -1.80
N ALA A 183 14.62 -9.98 -2.68
CA ALA A 183 15.44 -11.18 -2.85
C ALA A 183 16.91 -10.90 -2.47
N PRO A 184 17.31 -11.06 -1.20
CA PRO A 184 18.68 -10.86 -0.75
C PRO A 184 19.66 -11.81 -1.43
N GLY A 185 20.89 -11.34 -1.67
CA GLY A 185 21.93 -12.14 -2.31
C GLY A 185 21.64 -12.53 -3.76
N THR A 186 20.66 -11.87 -4.40
CA THR A 186 20.22 -12.21 -5.75
C THR A 186 20.33 -10.98 -6.67
N GLY A 187 21.24 -11.02 -7.62
CA GLY A 187 21.42 -9.93 -8.58
C GLY A 187 20.30 -9.89 -9.63
N ALA A 188 20.30 -8.87 -10.48
CA ALA A 188 19.23 -8.59 -11.45
C ALA A 188 18.88 -9.80 -12.35
N ALA A 189 19.88 -10.56 -12.83
CA ALA A 189 19.65 -11.76 -13.66
C ALA A 189 18.95 -12.87 -12.87
N GLY A 190 19.38 -13.12 -11.64
CA GLY A 190 18.75 -14.10 -10.74
C GLY A 190 17.33 -13.71 -10.38
N CYS A 191 17.06 -12.40 -10.14
CA CYS A 191 15.71 -11.91 -9.88
C CYS A 191 14.79 -12.08 -11.10
N ARG A 192 15.28 -11.88 -12.32
CA ARG A 192 14.51 -12.18 -13.53
C ARG A 192 14.13 -13.64 -13.62
N ALA A 193 15.08 -14.54 -13.38
CA ALA A 193 14.80 -15.98 -13.38
C ALA A 193 13.77 -16.37 -12.29
N LEU A 194 13.89 -15.78 -11.10
CA LEU A 194 12.94 -15.97 -10.01
C LEU A 194 11.55 -15.44 -10.37
N ALA A 195 11.48 -14.24 -10.93
CA ALA A 195 10.23 -13.62 -11.37
C ALA A 195 9.50 -14.50 -12.40
N GLU A 196 10.21 -15.01 -13.39
CA GLU A 196 9.63 -15.90 -14.41
C GLU A 196 9.20 -17.24 -13.82
N LYS A 197 9.97 -17.81 -12.91
CA LYS A 197 9.58 -19.01 -12.17
C LYS A 197 8.28 -18.82 -11.37
N ILE A 198 8.14 -17.67 -10.69
CA ILE A 198 6.94 -17.32 -9.94
C ILE A 198 5.76 -17.13 -10.90
N ARG A 199 5.93 -16.36 -11.97
CA ARG A 199 4.89 -16.13 -12.96
C ARG A 199 4.34 -17.44 -13.52
N MET A 200 5.24 -18.35 -13.94
CA MET A 200 4.85 -19.66 -14.46
C MET A 200 4.17 -20.53 -13.40
N ALA A 201 4.58 -20.44 -12.16
CA ALA A 201 3.94 -21.18 -11.07
C ALA A 201 2.50 -20.71 -10.86
N VAL A 202 2.25 -19.39 -10.86
CA VAL A 202 0.90 -18.83 -10.73
C VAL A 202 0.03 -19.24 -11.93
N GLU A 203 0.53 -19.06 -13.15
CA GLU A 203 -0.20 -19.43 -14.38
C GLU A 203 -0.61 -20.91 -14.43
N ARG A 204 0.27 -21.81 -13.95
CA ARG A 204 0.04 -23.26 -13.99
C ARG A 204 -0.78 -23.81 -12.84
N THR A 205 -1.03 -23.01 -11.82
CA THR A 205 -1.76 -23.44 -10.62
C THR A 205 -3.10 -22.72 -10.57
N PRO A 206 -4.20 -23.33 -11.05
CA PRO A 206 -5.52 -22.70 -10.98
C PRO A 206 -5.95 -22.47 -9.54
N ALA A 207 -6.60 -21.34 -9.29
CA ALA A 207 -7.25 -21.07 -8.01
C ALA A 207 -8.45 -22.02 -7.79
N PRO A 208 -8.94 -22.13 -6.55
CA PRO A 208 -10.16 -22.90 -6.24
C PRO A 208 -11.31 -22.55 -7.20
N GLY A 209 -12.01 -23.56 -7.69
CA GLY A 209 -13.03 -23.39 -8.72
C GLY A 209 -12.47 -23.44 -10.16
N GLY A 210 -11.18 -23.72 -10.36
CA GLY A 210 -10.56 -23.86 -11.69
C GLY A 210 -10.22 -22.54 -12.38
N MET A 211 -10.29 -21.41 -11.65
CA MET A 211 -9.99 -20.10 -12.19
C MET A 211 -8.49 -19.93 -12.41
N VAL A 212 -8.08 -19.65 -13.64
CA VAL A 212 -6.69 -19.31 -13.97
C VAL A 212 -6.50 -17.81 -13.82
N ALA A 213 -5.62 -17.42 -12.91
CA ALA A 213 -5.15 -16.05 -12.76
C ALA A 213 -3.72 -15.94 -13.27
N THR A 214 -3.36 -14.80 -13.84
CA THR A 214 -1.99 -14.49 -14.25
C THR A 214 -1.48 -13.25 -13.52
N ILE A 215 -0.17 -13.06 -13.52
CA ILE A 215 0.48 -11.89 -12.95
C ILE A 215 1.43 -11.25 -13.95
N SER A 216 1.49 -9.92 -13.91
CA SER A 216 2.56 -9.15 -14.53
C SER A 216 3.64 -8.86 -13.49
N VAL A 217 4.90 -8.89 -13.89
CA VAL A 217 6.03 -8.82 -12.96
C VAL A 217 7.05 -7.79 -13.42
N GLY A 218 7.39 -6.85 -12.54
CA GLY A 218 8.48 -5.90 -12.73
C GLY A 218 9.68 -6.22 -11.84
N VAL A 219 10.90 -6.14 -12.38
CA VAL A 219 12.12 -6.48 -11.68
C VAL A 219 13.13 -5.34 -11.74
N ALA A 220 13.68 -4.96 -10.59
CA ALA A 220 14.82 -4.05 -10.48
C ALA A 220 15.91 -4.63 -9.58
N GLY A 221 17.16 -4.60 -10.05
CA GLY A 221 18.32 -4.90 -9.22
C GLY A 221 18.74 -3.66 -8.44
N PHE A 222 19.16 -3.84 -7.19
CA PHE A 222 19.76 -2.76 -6.38
C PHE A 222 21.05 -2.27 -7.02
N VAL A 223 21.21 -0.96 -7.05
CA VAL A 223 22.44 -0.27 -7.43
C VAL A 223 22.86 0.60 -6.24
N ARG A 224 24.14 0.62 -5.94
CA ARG A 224 24.68 1.43 -4.84
C ARG A 224 24.27 2.89 -4.99
N GLY A 225 23.73 3.47 -3.92
CA GLY A 225 23.15 4.82 -3.91
C GLY A 225 21.64 4.85 -4.19
N ASP A 226 20.99 3.70 -4.45
CA ASP A 226 19.54 3.65 -4.54
C ASP A 226 18.88 3.96 -3.20
N SER A 227 17.85 4.77 -3.23
CA SER A 227 16.84 4.83 -2.17
C SER A 227 15.77 3.75 -2.39
N GLY A 228 14.99 3.43 -1.34
CA GLY A 228 13.83 2.56 -1.51
C GLY A 228 12.86 3.06 -2.58
N ALA A 229 12.67 4.38 -2.66
CA ALA A 229 11.79 5.00 -3.65
C ALA A 229 12.33 4.85 -5.09
N SER A 230 13.65 5.08 -5.33
CA SER A 230 14.23 4.95 -6.66
C SER A 230 14.23 3.51 -7.15
N LEU A 231 14.51 2.55 -6.26
CA LEU A 231 14.48 1.13 -6.60
C LEU A 231 13.06 0.65 -6.92
N LEU A 232 12.08 1.08 -6.12
CA LEU A 232 10.67 0.77 -6.36
C LEU A 232 10.19 1.36 -7.69
N ALA A 233 10.49 2.65 -7.95
CA ALA A 233 10.10 3.29 -9.20
C ALA A 233 10.63 2.55 -10.44
N ARG A 234 11.87 2.03 -10.38
CA ARG A 234 12.43 1.22 -11.48
C ARG A 234 11.72 -0.13 -11.63
N ALA A 235 11.31 -0.76 -10.53
CA ALA A 235 10.53 -2.00 -10.58
C ALA A 235 9.13 -1.76 -11.13
N ASP A 236 8.48 -0.65 -10.76
CA ASP A 236 7.16 -0.25 -11.26
C ASP A 236 7.20 0.10 -12.75
N GLU A 237 8.25 0.77 -13.23
CA GLU A 237 8.44 1.01 -14.67
C GLU A 237 8.53 -0.30 -15.44
N ALA A 238 9.28 -1.27 -14.94
CA ALA A 238 9.35 -2.60 -15.55
C ALA A 238 7.99 -3.32 -15.50
N LEU A 239 7.25 -3.21 -14.39
CA LEU A 239 5.89 -3.77 -14.29
C LEU A 239 4.95 -3.15 -15.33
N TYR A 240 5.03 -1.84 -15.50
CA TYR A 240 4.26 -1.15 -16.53
C TYR A 240 4.58 -1.65 -17.94
N GLU A 241 5.87 -1.86 -18.25
CA GLU A 241 6.27 -2.48 -19.52
C GLU A 241 5.70 -3.90 -19.68
N ALA A 242 5.71 -4.71 -18.62
CA ALA A 242 5.10 -6.05 -18.65
C ALA A 242 3.60 -5.99 -18.96
N LYS A 243 2.87 -5.06 -18.32
CA LYS A 243 1.43 -4.85 -18.56
C LYS A 243 1.16 -4.39 -20.00
N ARG A 244 1.93 -3.42 -20.50
CA ARG A 244 1.81 -2.94 -21.90
C ARG A 244 2.18 -3.99 -22.91
N GLY A 245 3.14 -4.85 -22.61
CA GLY A 245 3.59 -5.92 -23.50
C GLY A 245 2.57 -7.05 -23.69
N GLY A 246 1.40 -7.00 -23.07
CA GLY A 246 0.33 -8.00 -23.17
C GLY A 246 0.13 -8.83 -21.90
N ARG A 247 0.64 -8.37 -20.74
CA ARG A 247 0.50 -9.02 -19.43
C ARG A 247 1.09 -10.42 -19.36
N ASN A 248 0.85 -11.14 -18.28
CA ASN A 248 1.35 -12.50 -18.05
C ASN A 248 2.83 -12.67 -18.44
N ARG A 249 3.68 -11.74 -17.99
CA ARG A 249 5.11 -11.73 -18.28
C ARG A 249 5.92 -11.01 -17.25
N SER A 250 7.22 -11.23 -17.25
CA SER A 250 8.18 -10.44 -16.48
C SER A 250 8.94 -9.46 -17.37
N ALA A 251 9.15 -8.25 -16.88
CA ALA A 251 10.07 -7.28 -17.45
C ALA A 251 11.10 -6.85 -16.39
N ALA A 252 12.25 -6.37 -16.81
CA ALA A 252 13.29 -5.88 -15.91
C ALA A 252 13.87 -4.59 -16.47
N THR A 253 14.04 -3.59 -15.59
CA THR A 253 14.79 -2.38 -15.97
C THR A 253 16.19 -2.73 -16.40
N ARG A 254 16.62 -2.17 -17.52
CA ARG A 254 18.02 -2.25 -17.94
C ARG A 254 18.86 -1.51 -16.91
N CYS A 255 19.73 -2.24 -16.22
CA CYS A 255 20.77 -1.60 -15.43
C CYS A 255 21.62 -0.79 -16.42
N LEU A 256 21.50 0.54 -16.39
CA LEU A 256 22.47 1.40 -17.06
C LEU A 256 23.80 1.13 -16.35
N ARG A 257 24.65 0.29 -16.93
CA ARG A 257 26.03 0.17 -16.50
C ARG A 257 26.61 1.57 -16.60
N SER A 258 26.99 2.15 -15.46
CA SER A 258 27.95 3.23 -15.49
C SER A 258 29.17 2.66 -16.22
N THR A 259 29.44 3.15 -17.39
CA THR A 259 30.71 2.94 -18.12
C THR A 259 31.81 3.62 -17.33
N GLY A 260 32.23 3.00 -16.24
CA GLY A 260 33.49 3.26 -15.61
C GLY A 260 34.55 2.58 -16.47
N THR A 261 35.17 3.34 -17.37
CA THR A 261 36.43 3.00 -17.98
C THR A 261 37.45 2.74 -16.88
N PHE A 262 37.72 1.48 -16.59
CA PHE A 262 38.96 1.12 -15.95
C PHE A 262 40.05 1.32 -17.01
N ASN A 263 40.79 2.44 -16.89
CA ASN A 263 42.10 2.55 -17.54
C ASN A 263 43.01 1.52 -16.86
N GLU A 264 43.40 0.51 -17.62
CA GLU A 264 44.58 -0.31 -17.32
C GLU A 264 45.83 0.63 -17.37
N VAL A 265 46.56 0.67 -16.27
CA VAL A 265 47.96 1.06 -16.21
C VAL A 265 48.73 -0.09 -15.59
#